data_0be77d39b4dd789d38086515291a45c8
#
_entry.id   0be77d39b4dd789d38086515291a45c8
#
_cell.length_a   1.000
_cell.length_b   1.000
_cell.length_c   1.000
_cell.angle_alpha   90.00
_cell.angle_beta   90.00
_cell.angle_gamma   90.00
#
_symmetry.space_group_name_H-M   'P 1'
#
loop_
_entity.id
_entity.type
_entity.pdbx_description
1 polymer ?
#
loop_
_entity_poly.entity_id
_entity_poly.type
_entity_poly.pdbx_seq_one_letter_code
_entity_poly.pdbx_strand_id
1 'polypeptide(L)' 'MDYYVHDSAIVDDGCKIGKGTKIWHFSHIMPACVIGENCNIGQNVVISPDVVLGNN' A
#
# COMPACT_ATOMS: atom_id res chain seq x y z
N MET A 1 -8.09 -3.70 10.83
CA MET A 1 -6.88 -3.75 9.98
C MET A 1 -5.76 -2.98 10.65
N ASP A 2 -4.55 -3.47 10.49
CA ASP A 2 -3.39 -2.86 11.15
C ASP A 2 -2.72 -1.78 10.29
N TYR A 3 -3.29 -1.46 9.16
CA TYR A 3 -2.79 -0.41 8.28
C TYR A 3 -3.95 0.52 7.90
N TYR A 4 -3.59 1.69 7.36
CA TYR A 4 -4.57 2.70 6.95
C TYR A 4 -4.59 2.86 5.44
N VAL A 5 -5.78 2.89 4.86
CA VAL A 5 -5.98 3.17 3.43
C VAL A 5 -7.02 4.28 3.32
N HIS A 6 -6.63 5.41 2.71
CA HIS A 6 -7.56 6.51 2.49
C HIS A 6 -8.68 6.07 1.53
N ASP A 7 -9.87 6.63 1.69
CA ASP A 7 -11.05 6.24 0.90
C ASP A 7 -10.83 6.33 -0.60
N SER A 8 -10.01 7.26 -1.05
CA SER A 8 -9.73 7.46 -2.48
C SER A 8 -8.65 6.52 -3.02
N ALA A 9 -7.92 5.85 -2.14
CA ALA A 9 -6.87 4.94 -2.57
C ALA A 9 -7.46 3.57 -2.92
N ILE A 10 -6.79 2.85 -3.82
CA ILE A 10 -7.21 1.53 -4.24
C ILE A 10 -6.10 0.53 -3.95
N VAL A 11 -6.46 -0.54 -3.26
CA VAL A 11 -5.56 -1.66 -3.02
C VAL A 11 -6.19 -2.90 -3.66
N ASP A 12 -5.55 -3.41 -4.68
CA ASP A 12 -6.08 -4.56 -5.41
C ASP A 12 -5.86 -5.86 -4.62
N ASP A 13 -6.49 -6.92 -5.09
CA ASP A 13 -6.49 -8.20 -4.39
C ASP A 13 -5.10 -8.82 -4.30
N GLY A 14 -4.91 -9.63 -3.28
CA GLY A 14 -3.68 -10.38 -3.10
C GLY A 14 -2.52 -9.60 -2.52
N CYS A 15 -2.73 -8.36 -2.13
CA CYS A 15 -1.69 -7.57 -1.50
C CYS A 15 -1.55 -7.92 -0.02
N LYS A 16 -0.32 -7.84 0.48
CA LYS A 16 -0.02 -7.96 1.90
C LYS A 16 0.59 -6.66 2.37
N ILE A 17 -0.03 -6.04 3.36
CA ILE A 17 0.39 -4.73 3.85
C ILE A 17 0.69 -4.84 5.33
N GLY A 18 1.89 -4.45 5.72
CA GLY A 18 2.35 -4.56 7.09
C GLY A 18 1.71 -3.55 8.02
N LYS A 19 1.86 -3.82 9.30
CA LYS A 19 1.31 -3.00 10.38
C LYS A 19 1.86 -1.59 10.34
N GLY A 20 1.00 -0.62 10.57
CA GLY A 20 1.38 0.79 10.66
C GLY A 20 1.61 1.49 9.33
N THR A 21 1.48 0.78 8.22
CA THR A 21 1.60 1.38 6.89
C THR A 21 0.39 2.25 6.59
N LYS A 22 0.64 3.39 5.94
CA LYS A 22 -0.42 4.33 5.57
C LYS A 22 -0.39 4.55 4.06
N ILE A 23 -1.57 4.44 3.44
CA ILE A 23 -1.74 4.65 2.01
C ILE A 23 -2.69 5.84 1.83
N TRP A 24 -2.17 6.89 1.22
CA TRP A 24 -2.86 8.18 1.15
C TRP A 24 -3.65 8.36 -0.15
N HIS A 25 -4.05 9.60 -0.43
CA HIS A 25 -5.02 9.95 -1.47
C HIS A 25 -4.61 9.48 -2.86
N PHE A 26 -5.56 8.90 -3.59
CA PHE A 26 -5.44 8.57 -5.01
C PHE A 26 -4.28 7.63 -5.36
N SER A 27 -3.75 6.92 -4.39
CA SER A 27 -2.72 5.93 -4.64
C SER A 27 -3.34 4.61 -5.10
N HIS A 28 -2.63 3.87 -5.93
CA HIS A 28 -3.12 2.59 -6.42
C HIS A 28 -2.05 1.53 -6.20
N ILE A 29 -2.38 0.55 -5.38
CA ILE A 29 -1.52 -0.59 -5.11
C ILE A 29 -2.04 -1.75 -5.96
N MET A 30 -1.29 -2.11 -6.98
CA MET A 30 -1.70 -3.15 -7.92
C MET A 30 -1.56 -4.55 -7.32
N PRO A 31 -2.12 -5.60 -7.99
CA PRO A 31 -2.23 -6.91 -7.35
C PRO A 31 -0.91 -7.54 -6.93
N ALA A 32 -0.98 -8.36 -5.90
CA ALA A 32 0.11 -9.21 -5.41
C ALA A 32 1.33 -8.44 -4.91
N CYS A 33 1.14 -7.21 -4.45
CA CYS A 33 2.22 -6.45 -3.81
C CYS A 33 2.41 -6.88 -2.36
N VAL A 34 3.64 -6.78 -1.89
CA VAL A 34 3.95 -6.99 -0.47
C VAL A 34 4.59 -5.70 0.05
N ILE A 35 3.93 -5.05 0.98
CA ILE A 35 4.40 -3.80 1.57
C ILE A 35 4.69 -4.06 3.05
N GLY A 36 5.89 -3.68 3.47
CA GLY A 36 6.32 -3.91 4.84
C GLY A 36 5.60 -3.03 5.86
N GLU A 37 6.15 -2.99 7.06
CA GLU A 37 5.56 -2.24 8.17
C GLU A 37 6.01 -0.78 8.15
N ASN A 38 5.15 0.09 8.67
CA ASN A 38 5.44 1.51 8.88
C ASN A 38 5.83 2.26 7.62
N CYS A 39 5.39 1.79 6.46
CA CYS A 39 5.57 2.51 5.20
C CYS A 39 4.58 3.66 5.10
N ASN A 40 4.96 4.68 4.35
CA ASN A 40 4.09 5.81 4.11
C ASN A 40 3.99 6.02 2.61
N ILE A 41 2.90 5.54 2.02
CA ILE A 41 2.65 5.66 0.59
C ILE A 41 1.92 6.97 0.36
N GLY A 42 2.63 7.94 -0.22
CA GLY A 42 2.10 9.29 -0.41
C GLY A 42 0.98 9.37 -1.42
N GLN A 43 0.66 10.59 -1.83
CA GLN A 43 -0.44 10.84 -2.77
C GLN A 43 -0.04 10.47 -4.19
N ASN A 44 -1.01 9.96 -4.97
CA ASN A 44 -0.86 9.68 -6.39
C ASN A 44 0.28 8.70 -6.71
N VAL A 45 0.56 7.80 -5.79
CA VAL A 45 1.59 6.78 -5.98
C VAL A 45 0.99 5.56 -6.64
N VAL A 46 1.68 5.01 -7.63
CA VAL A 46 1.29 3.75 -8.27
C VAL A 46 2.35 2.71 -7.93
N ILE A 47 1.91 1.63 -7.31
CA ILE A 47 2.78 0.49 -7.03
C ILE A 47 2.43 -0.61 -8.03
N SER A 48 3.37 -0.94 -8.89
CA SER A 48 3.16 -1.94 -9.95
C SER A 48 2.92 -3.33 -9.38
N PRO A 49 2.34 -4.27 -10.17
CA PRO A 49 2.09 -5.62 -9.66
C PRO A 49 3.38 -6.29 -9.19
N ASP A 50 3.24 -7.14 -8.19
CA ASP A 50 4.33 -7.97 -7.65
C ASP A 50 5.50 -7.20 -7.04
N VAL A 51 5.31 -5.94 -6.71
CA VAL A 51 6.34 -5.15 -6.05
C VAL A 51 6.44 -5.52 -4.58
N VAL A 52 7.66 -5.63 -4.09
CA VAL A 52 7.94 -5.86 -2.67
C VAL A 52 8.64 -4.64 -2.10
N LEU A 53 8.02 -4.00 -1.11
CA LEU A 53 8.61 -2.87 -0.39
C LEU A 53 8.97 -3.32 1.01
N GLY A 54 10.18 -2.97 1.42
CA GLY A 54 10.62 -3.26 2.79
C GLY A 54 9.93 -2.37 3.82
N ASN A 55 10.34 -2.51 5.08
CA ASN A 55 9.79 -1.72 6.17
C ASN A 55 10.24 -0.26 6.07
N ASN A 56 9.39 0.62 6.54
CA ASN A 56 9.61 2.06 6.54
C ASN A 56 9.76 2.60 5.13
#